data_3d253a0d8261cdbc11c0940d8ee501ca
#
_entry.id   3d253a0d8261cdbc11c0940d8ee501ca
#
_cell.length_a   1.000
_cell.length_b   1.000
_cell.length_c   1.000
_cell.angle_alpha   90.00
_cell.angle_beta   90.00
_cell.angle_gamma   90.00
#
_symmetry.space_group_name_H-M   'P 1'
#
loop_
_entity.id
_entity.type
_entity.pdbx_description
1 polymer ?
#
loop_
_entity_poly.entity_id
_entity_poly.type
_entity_poly.pdbx_seq_one_letter_code
_entity_poly.pdbx_strand_id
1 'polypeptide(L)'
;MASELLKQRFEEYQYHIKNPEIEEKVLQAMIQAERVALTEGDIEFGIKVKTAAIENLNRIVERVTNGGNIAMLEDFAQKNKQEYPYINWYYDSLLVMARDDLDAFWLYLERDRKREERFYEPRRKTLLPITDAFMDAEYHRVNEIFLHQPPRTGKSQDTTGAVAWHCGRNTELSNLYVTHNNDLGGAFVDGVEEIMFDPTYRYHDIFPEIKIADKDAQAHEIDFGRKKKYKSLSGKGLEAGLNGKYDANGWLINDDLLEGIQDVVSPDVLKRKRNIYQNNVLSRAKESCVIINVGTIWATKDIFMKRREDLETLPEHKDRKVITIILPALDPDTDESNFDYDYGVGYSTAAYRAKRAEFEANDDMAGWWSQYQQQPIDRQGAVFNPAHMRYYKDLPDEEPLKIIAHGDTALGGGDFVSFPIVYVYEDGRMYCEDVVFDNSEKHVTEPQIVAKIKKHRIKNAHFESNQGGEGYKDDIVRQIKNDEEITWRVNITSDWAPSDKRKAQRIFDHAQGIREIYFKDPQHRHEQYRKFMNNLFSFTLNMSKKQNDDAPDSLAGLLDFEENGSGVAVARITSGLF
;
A
#
# COMPACT_ATOMS: atom_id res chain seq x y z
N MET A 1 44.26 8.40 15.63
CA MET A 1 45.03 9.49 14.98
C MET A 1 44.71 9.64 13.49
N ALA A 2 44.66 8.58 12.72
CA ALA A 2 44.28 8.70 11.30
C ALA A 2 42.83 9.10 11.13
N SER A 3 41.91 8.58 11.94
CA SER A 3 40.48 8.95 11.89
C SER A 3 40.20 10.42 12.21
N GLU A 4 40.92 11.01 13.14
CA GLU A 4 40.79 12.43 13.46
C GLU A 4 41.19 13.35 12.29
N LEU A 5 42.27 13.01 11.59
CA LEU A 5 42.70 13.76 10.42
C LEU A 5 41.69 13.57 9.26
N LEU A 6 41.13 12.37 9.12
CA LEU A 6 40.10 12.09 8.13
C LEU A 6 38.78 12.81 8.42
N LYS A 7 38.39 12.95 9.70
CA LYS A 7 37.20 13.74 10.10
C LYS A 7 37.34 15.20 9.68
N GLN A 8 38.53 15.79 9.88
CA GLN A 8 38.81 17.17 9.45
C GLN A 8 38.73 17.30 7.93
N ARG A 9 39.29 16.35 7.17
CA ARG A 9 39.27 16.37 5.70
C ARG A 9 37.90 16.04 5.12
N PHE A 10 37.05 15.38 5.85
CA PHE A 10 35.72 15.00 5.38
C PHE A 10 34.85 16.20 5.04
N GLU A 11 34.93 17.28 5.81
CA GLU A 11 34.25 18.55 5.49
C GLU A 11 34.77 19.19 4.20
N GLU A 12 36.10 19.11 3.98
CA GLU A 12 36.71 19.54 2.71
C GLU A 12 36.22 18.70 1.54
N TYR A 13 36.11 17.39 1.71
CA TYR A 13 35.56 16.48 0.69
C TYR A 13 34.12 16.82 0.35
N GLN A 14 33.26 17.06 1.34
CA GLN A 14 31.89 17.47 1.12
C GLN A 14 31.76 18.83 0.39
N TYR A 15 32.67 19.74 0.62
CA TYR A 15 32.73 21.01 -0.08
C TYR A 15 33.14 20.86 -1.54
N HIS A 16 34.19 20.09 -1.81
CA HIS A 16 34.76 19.92 -3.15
C HIS A 16 33.98 18.97 -4.06
N ILE A 17 33.12 18.17 -3.51
CA ILE A 17 32.34 17.17 -4.21
C ILE A 17 31.36 17.75 -5.26
N LYS A 18 31.02 19.02 -5.12
CA LYS A 18 30.15 19.73 -6.08
C LYS A 18 30.92 20.23 -7.33
N ASN A 19 32.23 20.01 -7.40
CA ASN A 19 33.04 20.41 -8.55
C ASN A 19 33.19 19.22 -9.51
N PRO A 20 32.56 19.25 -10.71
CA PRO A 20 32.61 18.15 -11.68
C PRO A 20 34.02 17.75 -12.13
N GLU A 21 35.00 18.67 -12.05
CA GLU A 21 36.37 18.39 -12.49
C GLU A 21 37.17 17.49 -11.52
N ILE A 22 36.76 17.44 -10.25
CA ILE A 22 37.48 16.73 -9.19
C ILE A 22 36.62 15.72 -8.42
N GLU A 23 35.31 15.64 -8.71
CA GLU A 23 34.36 14.81 -7.97
C GLU A 23 34.76 13.33 -7.90
N GLU A 24 35.31 12.76 -8.98
CA GLU A 24 35.81 11.37 -8.99
C GLU A 24 36.99 11.16 -8.05
N LYS A 25 37.91 12.14 -7.99
CA LYS A 25 39.05 12.10 -7.07
C LYS A 25 38.58 12.23 -5.62
N VAL A 26 37.59 13.09 -5.37
CA VAL A 26 36.97 13.26 -4.07
C VAL A 26 36.27 11.97 -3.63
N LEU A 27 35.52 11.31 -4.52
CA LEU A 27 34.89 10.03 -4.26
C LEU A 27 35.93 8.96 -3.87
N GLN A 28 37.04 8.85 -4.64
CA GLN A 28 38.11 7.92 -4.29
C GLN A 28 38.73 8.21 -2.93
N ALA A 29 38.90 9.48 -2.58
CA ALA A 29 39.40 9.88 -1.25
C ALA A 29 38.42 9.51 -0.13
N MET A 30 37.11 9.63 -0.37
CA MET A 30 36.07 9.20 0.58
C MET A 30 36.06 7.68 0.76
N ILE A 31 36.14 6.91 -0.32
CA ILE A 31 36.26 5.44 -0.25
C ILE A 31 37.46 5.02 0.60
N GLN A 32 38.60 5.69 0.40
CA GLN A 32 39.79 5.41 1.22
C GLN A 32 39.59 5.79 2.68
N ALA A 33 38.92 6.90 2.96
CA ALA A 33 38.61 7.35 4.32
C ALA A 33 37.68 6.36 5.04
N GLU A 34 36.65 5.84 4.36
CA GLU A 34 35.78 4.78 4.87
C GLU A 34 36.57 3.55 5.29
N ARG A 35 37.42 3.02 4.39
CA ARG A 35 38.24 1.84 4.66
C ARG A 35 39.13 2.03 5.89
N VAL A 36 39.76 3.18 6.03
CA VAL A 36 40.61 3.49 7.19
C VAL A 36 39.78 3.57 8.46
N ALA A 37 38.63 4.26 8.44
CA ALA A 37 37.75 4.38 9.60
C ALA A 37 37.27 3.02 10.09
N LEU A 38 36.81 2.15 9.20
CA LEU A 38 36.36 0.80 9.54
C LEU A 38 37.51 -0.07 10.08
N THR A 39 38.71 0.03 9.51
CA THR A 39 39.91 -0.70 9.98
C THR A 39 40.33 -0.26 11.37
N GLU A 40 40.18 1.03 11.70
CA GLU A 40 40.47 1.59 13.02
C GLU A 40 39.33 1.39 14.05
N GLY A 41 38.22 0.78 13.65
CA GLY A 41 37.05 0.51 14.48
C GLY A 41 36.14 1.72 14.74
N ASP A 42 36.32 2.82 13.99
CA ASP A 42 35.44 4.00 14.05
C ASP A 42 34.24 3.78 13.13
N ILE A 43 33.32 2.90 13.56
CA ILE A 43 32.20 2.44 12.76
C ILE A 43 31.24 3.60 12.42
N GLU A 44 30.96 4.49 13.39
CA GLU A 44 30.04 5.62 13.19
C GLU A 44 30.55 6.56 12.08
N PHE A 45 31.81 6.92 12.14
CA PHE A 45 32.42 7.76 11.13
C PHE A 45 32.51 7.03 9.77
N GLY A 46 32.83 5.74 9.77
CA GLY A 46 32.85 4.91 8.57
C GLY A 46 31.50 4.90 7.86
N ILE A 47 30.41 4.72 8.58
CA ILE A 47 29.03 4.78 8.05
C ILE A 47 28.72 6.17 7.48
N LYS A 48 29.08 7.24 8.19
CA LYS A 48 28.86 8.62 7.73
C LYS A 48 29.57 8.91 6.41
N VAL A 49 30.83 8.50 6.31
CA VAL A 49 31.64 8.67 5.07
C VAL A 49 31.05 7.84 3.93
N LYS A 50 30.64 6.61 4.21
CA LYS A 50 30.03 5.71 3.25
C LYS A 50 28.75 6.29 2.68
N THR A 51 27.84 6.78 3.52
CA THR A 51 26.59 7.42 3.07
C THR A 51 26.88 8.57 2.13
N ALA A 52 27.79 9.47 2.50
CA ALA A 52 28.17 10.59 1.67
C ALA A 52 28.88 10.16 0.35
N ALA A 53 29.65 9.07 0.36
CA ALA A 53 30.27 8.54 -0.83
C ALA A 53 29.24 7.93 -1.80
N ILE A 54 28.22 7.25 -1.29
CA ILE A 54 27.11 6.71 -2.09
C ILE A 54 26.30 7.85 -2.74
N GLU A 55 25.98 8.89 -1.99
CA GLU A 55 25.29 10.08 -2.54
C GLU A 55 26.09 10.73 -3.66
N ASN A 56 27.41 10.75 -3.54
CA ASN A 56 28.29 11.24 -4.58
C ASN A 56 28.34 10.35 -5.79
N LEU A 57 28.49 9.06 -5.58
CA LEU A 57 28.44 8.10 -6.66
C LEU A 57 27.16 8.28 -7.48
N ASN A 58 26.03 8.37 -6.81
CA ASN A 58 24.74 8.58 -7.48
C ASN A 58 24.73 9.86 -8.35
N ARG A 59 25.30 10.97 -7.86
CA ARG A 59 25.42 12.19 -8.67
C ARG A 59 26.34 12.03 -9.87
N ILE A 60 27.47 11.36 -9.71
CA ILE A 60 28.40 11.07 -10.83
C ILE A 60 27.68 10.21 -11.86
N VAL A 61 26.99 9.16 -11.41
CA VAL A 61 26.20 8.25 -12.25
C VAL A 61 25.13 9.01 -13.02
N GLU A 62 24.33 9.81 -12.32
CA GLU A 62 23.27 10.62 -12.93
C GLU A 62 23.83 11.55 -14.02
N ARG A 63 24.96 12.20 -13.77
CA ARG A 63 25.62 13.06 -14.74
C ARG A 63 26.19 12.28 -15.94
N VAL A 64 26.89 11.16 -15.71
CA VAL A 64 27.53 10.36 -16.77
C VAL A 64 26.48 9.65 -17.63
N THR A 65 25.40 9.20 -17.02
CA THR A 65 24.32 8.48 -17.72
C THR A 65 23.18 9.38 -18.18
N ASN A 66 23.29 10.68 -17.97
CA ASN A 66 22.27 11.67 -18.32
C ASN A 66 20.92 11.42 -17.63
N GLY A 67 20.94 11.24 -16.32
CA GLY A 67 19.77 11.00 -15.49
C GLY A 67 19.46 9.51 -15.20
N GLY A 68 20.41 8.62 -15.48
CA GLY A 68 20.26 7.19 -15.21
C GLY A 68 20.82 6.76 -13.85
N ASN A 69 20.92 5.45 -13.66
CA ASN A 69 21.38 4.80 -12.42
C ASN A 69 22.72 4.07 -12.60
N ILE A 70 23.23 3.45 -11.53
CA ILE A 70 24.51 2.70 -11.54
C ILE A 70 24.49 1.61 -12.61
N ALA A 71 23.35 1.02 -12.82
CA ALA A 71 23.14 -0.01 -13.79
C ALA A 71 23.34 0.51 -15.23
N MET A 72 22.84 1.67 -15.56
CA MET A 72 23.09 2.32 -16.86
C MET A 72 24.58 2.69 -17.01
N LEU A 73 25.27 3.01 -15.92
CA LEU A 73 26.72 3.23 -15.94
C LEU A 73 27.48 1.94 -16.25
N GLU A 74 27.05 0.80 -15.74
CA GLU A 74 27.65 -0.50 -16.08
C GLU A 74 27.50 -0.83 -17.57
N ASP A 75 26.31 -0.60 -18.15
CA ASP A 75 26.11 -0.77 -19.60
C ASP A 75 26.97 0.19 -20.41
N PHE A 76 27.06 1.43 -19.96
CA PHE A 76 27.91 2.43 -20.60
C PHE A 76 29.39 2.02 -20.54
N ALA A 77 29.85 1.54 -19.37
CA ALA A 77 31.20 1.04 -19.16
C ALA A 77 31.49 -0.14 -20.07
N GLN A 78 30.61 -1.13 -20.12
CA GLN A 78 30.73 -2.31 -20.95
C GLN A 78 30.76 -1.96 -22.46
N LYS A 79 29.83 -1.12 -22.89
CA LYS A 79 29.72 -0.69 -24.30
C LYS A 79 30.94 0.08 -24.77
N ASN A 80 31.51 0.93 -23.92
CA ASN A 80 32.65 1.77 -24.25
C ASN A 80 33.98 1.15 -23.85
N LYS A 81 34.01 -0.06 -23.27
CA LYS A 81 35.20 -0.72 -22.72
C LYS A 81 35.96 0.16 -21.75
N GLN A 82 35.25 0.91 -20.95
CA GLN A 82 35.78 1.83 -19.94
C GLN A 82 35.57 1.22 -18.55
N GLU A 83 36.62 1.22 -17.73
CA GLU A 83 36.53 0.80 -16.34
C GLU A 83 36.22 1.98 -15.43
N TYR A 84 35.25 1.77 -14.53
CA TYR A 84 34.94 2.70 -13.47
C TYR A 84 35.17 2.02 -12.11
N PRO A 85 36.32 2.28 -11.45
CA PRO A 85 36.73 1.59 -10.21
C PRO A 85 35.71 1.71 -9.09
N TYR A 86 34.91 2.77 -9.08
CA TYR A 86 33.86 2.99 -8.07
C TYR A 86 32.62 2.09 -8.24
N ILE A 87 32.43 1.43 -9.38
CA ILE A 87 31.41 0.37 -9.54
C ILE A 87 31.75 -0.80 -8.63
N ASN A 88 33.00 -1.25 -8.65
CA ASN A 88 33.45 -2.34 -7.78
C ASN A 88 33.33 -1.94 -6.31
N TRP A 89 33.73 -0.72 -5.95
CA TRP A 89 33.56 -0.22 -4.59
C TRP A 89 32.08 -0.18 -4.16
N TYR A 90 31.19 0.20 -5.05
CA TYR A 90 29.75 0.19 -4.77
C TYR A 90 29.27 -1.21 -4.38
N TYR A 91 29.62 -2.24 -5.16
CA TYR A 91 29.26 -3.60 -4.84
C TYR A 91 29.99 -4.14 -3.61
N ASP A 92 31.24 -3.81 -3.40
CA ASP A 92 31.97 -4.14 -2.17
C ASP A 92 31.29 -3.51 -0.94
N SER A 93 30.78 -2.30 -1.08
CA SER A 93 30.03 -1.61 -0.03
C SER A 93 28.68 -2.28 0.23
N LEU A 94 27.97 -2.71 -0.81
CA LEU A 94 26.74 -3.49 -0.64
C LEU A 94 27.01 -4.82 0.04
N LEU A 95 28.09 -5.52 -0.31
CA LEU A 95 28.46 -6.79 0.33
C LEU A 95 28.64 -6.65 1.84
N VAL A 96 29.28 -5.58 2.29
CA VAL A 96 29.46 -5.31 3.74
C VAL A 96 28.11 -5.12 4.44
N MET A 97 27.13 -4.50 3.77
CA MET A 97 25.80 -4.25 4.33
C MET A 97 24.84 -5.42 4.15
N ALA A 98 24.99 -6.20 3.11
CA ALA A 98 24.01 -7.18 2.63
C ALA A 98 23.57 -8.20 3.70
N ARG A 99 24.44 -8.47 4.68
CA ARG A 99 24.08 -9.37 5.79
C ARG A 99 23.03 -8.78 6.72
N ASP A 100 23.03 -7.46 6.89
CA ASP A 100 22.20 -6.74 7.88
C ASP A 100 21.14 -5.86 7.22
N ASP A 101 21.16 -5.72 5.91
CA ASP A 101 20.28 -4.86 5.13
C ASP A 101 19.75 -5.61 3.91
N LEU A 102 18.44 -5.77 3.83
CA LEU A 102 17.79 -6.56 2.78
C LEU A 102 17.82 -5.87 1.40
N ASP A 103 17.80 -4.53 1.35
CA ASP A 103 17.97 -3.79 0.10
C ASP A 103 19.36 -4.02 -0.49
N ALA A 104 20.39 -3.86 0.35
CA ALA A 104 21.78 -4.17 -0.04
C ALA A 104 21.97 -5.64 -0.41
N PHE A 105 21.30 -6.56 0.29
CA PHE A 105 21.31 -7.98 -0.05
C PHE A 105 20.81 -8.21 -1.47
N TRP A 106 19.64 -7.71 -1.81
CA TRP A 106 19.06 -7.90 -3.14
C TRP A 106 19.94 -7.29 -4.25
N LEU A 107 20.40 -6.06 -4.05
CA LEU A 107 21.24 -5.37 -5.04
C LEU A 107 22.58 -6.11 -5.28
N TYR A 108 23.17 -6.66 -4.22
CA TYR A 108 24.41 -7.43 -4.34
C TYR A 108 24.18 -8.83 -4.91
N LEU A 109 23.12 -9.50 -4.46
CA LEU A 109 22.78 -10.87 -4.82
C LEU A 109 22.73 -11.09 -6.33
N GLU A 110 22.15 -10.14 -7.05
CA GLU A 110 21.89 -10.22 -8.49
C GLU A 110 22.94 -9.48 -9.35
N ARG A 111 24.05 -9.03 -8.76
CA ARG A 111 25.02 -8.15 -9.43
C ARG A 111 25.55 -8.69 -10.77
N ASP A 112 25.75 -10.00 -10.88
CA ASP A 112 26.29 -10.64 -12.07
C ASP A 112 25.23 -11.08 -13.09
N ARG A 113 23.95 -10.97 -12.72
CA ARG A 113 22.84 -11.26 -13.63
C ARG A 113 22.66 -10.12 -14.62
N LYS A 114 22.21 -10.45 -15.83
CA LYS A 114 21.82 -9.43 -16.78
C LYS A 114 20.63 -8.63 -16.22
N ARG A 115 20.51 -7.38 -16.59
CA ARG A 115 19.54 -6.47 -16.03
C ARG A 115 18.10 -6.88 -16.24
N GLU A 116 17.80 -7.31 -17.45
CA GLU A 116 16.49 -7.85 -17.81
C GLU A 116 16.13 -9.13 -17.03
N GLU A 117 17.13 -9.79 -16.42
CA GLU A 117 16.99 -10.98 -15.60
C GLU A 117 16.99 -10.67 -14.09
N ARG A 118 17.36 -9.44 -13.69
CA ARG A 118 17.33 -9.03 -12.29
C ARG A 118 15.89 -8.85 -11.83
N PHE A 119 15.58 -9.41 -10.69
CA PHE A 119 14.24 -9.27 -10.12
C PHE A 119 14.08 -7.94 -9.39
N TYR A 120 14.98 -7.63 -8.47
CA TYR A 120 14.79 -6.55 -7.52
C TYR A 120 15.09 -5.16 -8.09
N GLU A 121 16.23 -4.98 -8.74
CA GLU A 121 16.68 -3.66 -9.17
C GLU A 121 15.66 -2.88 -10.00
N PRO A 122 15.04 -3.45 -11.07
CA PRO A 122 14.02 -2.73 -11.84
C PRO A 122 12.77 -2.38 -11.02
N ARG A 123 12.46 -3.18 -9.99
CA ARG A 123 11.26 -3.05 -9.15
C ARG A 123 11.51 -2.31 -7.84
N ARG A 124 12.76 -1.95 -7.56
CA ARG A 124 13.21 -1.45 -6.27
C ARG A 124 12.34 -0.30 -5.74
N LYS A 125 11.98 0.66 -6.58
CA LYS A 125 11.15 1.81 -6.17
C LYS A 125 9.82 1.35 -5.54
N THR A 126 9.20 0.32 -6.11
CA THR A 126 7.92 -0.22 -5.62
C THR A 126 8.11 -1.18 -4.46
N LEU A 127 9.21 -1.97 -4.46
CA LEU A 127 9.47 -2.99 -3.45
C LEU A 127 10.15 -2.45 -2.18
N LEU A 128 10.79 -1.29 -2.22
CA LEU A 128 11.52 -0.74 -1.08
C LEU A 128 10.69 -0.63 0.21
N PRO A 129 9.43 -0.16 0.19
CA PRO A 129 8.60 -0.17 1.41
C PRO A 129 8.31 -1.57 1.95
N ILE A 130 8.27 -2.59 1.08
CA ILE A 130 8.09 -4.00 1.47
C ILE A 130 9.39 -4.53 2.08
N THR A 131 10.52 -4.21 1.48
CA THR A 131 11.86 -4.52 2.00
C THR A 131 12.04 -3.93 3.40
N ASP A 132 11.63 -2.69 3.62
CA ASP A 132 11.65 -2.04 4.95
C ASP A 132 10.74 -2.78 5.95
N ALA A 133 9.56 -3.23 5.52
CA ALA A 133 8.68 -4.01 6.39
C ALA A 133 9.28 -5.38 6.76
N PHE A 134 9.95 -6.07 5.83
CA PHE A 134 10.71 -7.29 6.15
C PHE A 134 11.90 -7.01 7.09
N MET A 135 12.57 -5.87 6.94
CA MET A 135 13.59 -5.43 7.90
C MET A 135 13.00 -5.21 9.30
N ASP A 136 11.82 -4.60 9.39
CA ASP A 136 11.11 -4.43 10.67
C ASP A 136 10.69 -5.78 11.28
N ALA A 137 10.32 -6.77 10.45
CA ALA A 137 10.08 -8.14 10.90
C ALA A 137 11.34 -8.79 11.45
N GLU A 138 12.46 -8.69 10.74
CA GLU A 138 13.75 -9.27 11.13
C GLU A 138 14.24 -8.75 12.48
N TYR A 139 14.08 -7.45 12.69
CA TYR A 139 14.51 -6.78 13.93
C TYR A 139 13.42 -6.72 15.01
N HIS A 140 12.34 -7.50 14.88
CA HIS A 140 11.23 -7.58 15.83
C HIS A 140 10.61 -6.23 16.20
N ARG A 141 10.59 -5.29 15.24
CA ARG A 141 9.95 -3.99 15.40
C ARG A 141 8.45 -4.06 15.20
N VAL A 142 8.00 -5.13 14.51
CA VAL A 142 6.59 -5.44 14.23
C VAL A 142 6.25 -6.88 14.62
N ASN A 143 4.98 -7.16 14.86
CA ASN A 143 4.49 -8.49 15.18
C ASN A 143 3.82 -9.17 13.99
N GLU A 144 3.23 -8.39 13.09
CA GLU A 144 2.49 -8.91 11.95
C GLU A 144 2.54 -7.94 10.77
N ILE A 145 2.70 -8.49 9.56
CA ILE A 145 2.74 -7.74 8.31
C ILE A 145 1.66 -8.26 7.36
N PHE A 146 1.01 -7.35 6.64
CA PHE A 146 0.12 -7.65 5.52
C PHE A 146 0.64 -6.98 4.26
N LEU A 147 0.86 -7.79 3.21
CA LEU A 147 1.36 -7.34 1.91
C LEU A 147 0.35 -7.74 0.83
N HIS A 148 -0.31 -6.75 0.26
CA HIS A 148 -1.33 -6.96 -0.76
C HIS A 148 -0.95 -6.29 -2.06
N GLN A 149 -0.84 -7.11 -3.13
CA GLN A 149 -0.48 -6.68 -4.47
C GLN A 149 -1.28 -7.48 -5.50
N PRO A 150 -1.44 -6.96 -6.73
CA PRO A 150 -2.05 -7.69 -7.82
C PRO A 150 -1.34 -9.01 -8.12
N PRO A 151 -2.02 -9.94 -8.78
CA PRO A 151 -1.39 -11.17 -9.26
C PRO A 151 -0.20 -10.87 -10.20
N ARG A 152 0.86 -11.68 -10.10
CA ARG A 152 2.06 -11.64 -10.96
C ARG A 152 2.90 -10.36 -10.89
N THR A 153 2.81 -9.61 -9.80
CA THR A 153 3.65 -8.43 -9.56
C THR A 153 4.97 -8.74 -8.87
N GLY A 154 5.23 -10.02 -8.55
CA GLY A 154 6.49 -10.47 -7.94
C GLY A 154 6.45 -10.66 -6.43
N LYS A 155 5.28 -10.54 -5.77
CA LYS A 155 5.14 -10.66 -4.31
C LYS A 155 5.77 -11.92 -3.72
N SER A 156 5.50 -13.10 -4.33
CA SER A 156 6.06 -14.37 -3.83
C SER A 156 7.58 -14.45 -4.06
N GLN A 157 8.10 -13.90 -5.16
CA GLN A 157 9.56 -13.87 -5.42
C GLN A 157 10.28 -12.97 -4.43
N ASP A 158 9.73 -11.80 -4.11
CA ASP A 158 10.27 -10.89 -3.09
C ASP A 158 10.28 -11.56 -1.72
N THR A 159 9.17 -12.23 -1.36
CA THR A 159 9.07 -13.03 -0.12
C THR A 159 10.10 -14.17 -0.11
N THR A 160 10.33 -14.84 -1.24
CA THR A 160 11.34 -15.91 -1.36
C THR A 160 12.73 -15.40 -1.04
N GLY A 161 13.12 -14.25 -1.61
CA GLY A 161 14.43 -13.65 -1.31
C GLY A 161 14.57 -13.15 0.11
N ALA A 162 13.50 -12.54 0.66
CA ALA A 162 13.49 -12.12 2.07
C ALA A 162 13.64 -13.32 3.02
N VAL A 163 13.00 -14.46 2.72
CA VAL A 163 13.15 -15.70 3.51
C VAL A 163 14.55 -16.32 3.33
N ALA A 164 15.11 -16.28 2.13
CA ALA A 164 16.50 -16.73 1.91
C ALA A 164 17.48 -15.90 2.74
N TRP A 165 17.32 -14.58 2.76
CA TRP A 165 18.12 -13.68 3.60
C TRP A 165 17.93 -13.95 5.09
N HIS A 166 16.68 -14.06 5.57
CA HIS A 166 16.35 -14.38 6.96
C HIS A 166 16.96 -15.71 7.42
N CYS A 167 16.86 -16.76 6.60
CA CYS A 167 17.45 -18.07 6.88
C CYS A 167 18.97 -18.05 6.91
N GLY A 168 19.61 -17.22 6.07
CA GLY A 168 21.05 -17.00 6.09
C GLY A 168 21.56 -16.35 7.38
N ARG A 169 20.77 -15.42 7.92
CA ARG A 169 21.06 -14.76 9.20
C ARG A 169 20.79 -15.66 10.41
N ASN A 170 19.76 -16.50 10.33
CA ASN A 170 19.15 -17.18 11.48
C ASN A 170 19.00 -18.69 11.27
N THR A 171 20.10 -19.40 11.13
CA THR A 171 20.09 -20.86 10.89
C THR A 171 19.43 -21.68 12.02
N GLU A 172 19.34 -21.11 13.22
CA GLU A 172 18.76 -21.78 14.38
C GLU A 172 17.24 -21.66 14.47
N LEU A 173 16.64 -20.68 13.77
CA LEU A 173 15.20 -20.49 13.78
C LEU A 173 14.50 -21.51 12.88
N SER A 174 13.23 -21.72 13.16
CA SER A 174 12.33 -22.56 12.37
C SER A 174 11.24 -21.69 11.77
N ASN A 175 11.08 -21.79 10.45
CA ASN A 175 10.15 -20.99 9.67
C ASN A 175 9.13 -21.89 8.99
N LEU A 176 7.89 -21.41 8.92
CA LEU A 176 6.79 -22.14 8.30
C LEU A 176 6.15 -21.26 7.22
N TYR A 177 6.16 -21.75 5.99
CA TYR A 177 5.45 -21.17 4.87
C TYR A 177 4.17 -21.94 4.60
N VAL A 178 3.04 -21.25 4.53
CA VAL A 178 1.71 -21.83 4.29
C VAL A 178 1.05 -21.15 3.11
N THR A 179 0.54 -21.97 2.18
CA THR A 179 -0.22 -21.50 1.02
C THR A 179 -1.46 -22.37 0.80
N HIS A 180 -2.26 -22.15 -0.23
CA HIS A 180 -3.50 -22.88 -0.42
C HIS A 180 -3.29 -24.36 -0.74
N ASN A 181 -2.17 -24.78 -1.35
CA ASN A 181 -1.88 -26.19 -1.62
C ASN A 181 -0.45 -26.59 -1.29
N ASN A 182 -0.22 -27.92 -1.20
CA ASN A 182 1.06 -28.45 -0.71
C ASN A 182 2.18 -28.35 -1.75
N ASP A 183 1.86 -28.47 -3.05
CA ASP A 183 2.87 -28.43 -4.11
C ASP A 183 3.47 -27.01 -4.25
N LEU A 184 2.66 -25.97 -4.08
CA LEU A 184 3.15 -24.59 -4.02
C LEU A 184 3.99 -24.34 -2.78
N GLY A 185 3.65 -24.96 -1.65
CA GLY A 185 4.51 -24.94 -0.46
C GLY A 185 5.90 -25.53 -0.76
N GLY A 186 5.95 -26.63 -1.51
CA GLY A 186 7.19 -27.23 -1.97
C GLY A 186 7.97 -26.34 -2.94
N ALA A 187 7.29 -25.80 -3.93
CA ALA A 187 7.88 -24.88 -4.91
C ALA A 187 8.50 -23.62 -4.26
N PHE A 188 7.91 -23.13 -3.18
CA PHE A 188 8.49 -22.03 -2.41
C PHE A 188 9.82 -22.43 -1.74
N VAL A 189 9.87 -23.60 -1.09
CA VAL A 189 11.12 -24.12 -0.48
C VAL A 189 12.21 -24.30 -1.53
N ASP A 190 11.87 -24.87 -2.69
CA ASP A 190 12.80 -25.03 -3.79
C ASP A 190 13.27 -23.67 -4.35
N GLY A 191 12.41 -22.66 -4.41
CA GLY A 191 12.78 -21.30 -4.80
C GLY A 191 13.75 -20.62 -3.81
N VAL A 192 13.56 -20.83 -2.50
CA VAL A 192 14.52 -20.36 -1.48
C VAL A 192 15.87 -21.06 -1.64
N GLU A 193 15.86 -22.37 -1.86
CA GLU A 193 17.08 -23.14 -2.13
C GLU A 193 17.79 -22.67 -3.41
N GLU A 194 17.03 -22.37 -4.47
CA GLU A 194 17.58 -21.84 -5.73
C GLU A 194 18.32 -20.51 -5.49
N ILE A 195 17.71 -19.56 -4.79
CA ILE A 195 18.39 -18.29 -4.45
C ILE A 195 19.68 -18.53 -3.67
N MET A 196 19.70 -19.50 -2.77
CA MET A 196 20.87 -19.78 -1.94
C MET A 196 22.00 -20.49 -2.67
N PHE A 197 21.69 -21.38 -3.63
CA PHE A 197 22.65 -22.32 -4.18
C PHE A 197 22.85 -22.25 -5.70
N ASP A 198 22.03 -21.50 -6.44
CA ASP A 198 22.28 -21.23 -7.85
C ASP A 198 23.49 -20.28 -7.99
N PRO A 199 24.52 -20.66 -8.75
CA PRO A 199 25.76 -19.88 -8.90
C PRO A 199 25.56 -18.54 -9.61
N THR A 200 24.40 -18.29 -10.23
CA THR A 200 24.08 -16.98 -10.82
C THR A 200 23.75 -15.93 -9.77
N TYR A 201 23.45 -16.37 -8.55
CA TYR A 201 23.31 -15.51 -7.38
C TYR A 201 24.58 -15.49 -6.54
N ARG A 202 24.88 -14.34 -5.96
CA ARG A 202 26.07 -14.15 -5.10
C ARG A 202 25.79 -14.42 -3.63
N TYR A 203 24.92 -15.37 -3.33
CA TYR A 203 24.47 -15.66 -1.97
C TYR A 203 25.59 -16.05 -1.01
N HIS A 204 26.51 -16.91 -1.46
CA HIS A 204 27.64 -17.39 -0.63
C HIS A 204 28.74 -16.36 -0.42
N ASP A 205 28.77 -15.26 -1.17
CA ASP A 205 29.65 -14.13 -0.85
C ASP A 205 29.16 -13.43 0.43
N ILE A 206 27.84 -13.44 0.67
CA ILE A 206 27.20 -12.82 1.84
C ILE A 206 27.15 -13.79 3.03
N PHE A 207 26.80 -15.04 2.77
CA PHE A 207 26.61 -16.11 3.77
C PHE A 207 27.47 -17.33 3.44
N PRO A 208 28.81 -17.25 3.54
CA PRO A 208 29.71 -18.34 3.13
C PRO A 208 29.59 -19.60 3.98
N GLU A 209 29.04 -19.49 5.20
CA GLU A 209 28.86 -20.59 6.14
C GLU A 209 27.63 -21.46 5.84
N ILE A 210 26.70 -20.99 5.00
CA ILE A 210 25.43 -21.68 4.75
C ILE A 210 25.63 -22.92 3.88
N LYS A 211 25.07 -24.04 4.35
CA LYS A 211 25.02 -25.30 3.63
C LYS A 211 23.74 -26.06 4.01
N ILE A 212 23.28 -26.91 3.11
CA ILE A 212 22.18 -27.84 3.38
C ILE A 212 22.68 -28.90 4.35
N ALA A 213 22.04 -28.99 5.52
CA ALA A 213 22.34 -29.99 6.53
C ALA A 213 21.40 -31.21 6.44
N ASP A 214 20.16 -30.99 6.01
CA ASP A 214 19.15 -32.04 5.81
C ASP A 214 18.07 -31.52 4.85
N LYS A 215 17.55 -32.38 3.98
CA LYS A 215 16.44 -32.04 3.07
C LYS A 215 15.52 -33.24 2.94
N ASP A 216 14.21 -33.00 3.11
CA ASP A 216 13.15 -33.93 2.77
C ASP A 216 12.28 -33.33 1.67
N ALA A 217 12.56 -33.71 0.43
CA ALA A 217 11.85 -33.19 -0.74
C ALA A 217 10.37 -33.61 -0.78
N GLN A 218 10.00 -34.77 -0.21
CA GLN A 218 8.60 -35.22 -0.15
C GLN A 218 7.82 -34.46 0.92
N ALA A 219 8.49 -34.13 2.01
CA ALA A 219 7.89 -33.31 3.08
C ALA A 219 8.03 -31.81 2.81
N HIS A 220 8.70 -31.36 1.75
CA HIS A 220 8.99 -29.95 1.46
C HIS A 220 9.65 -29.24 2.64
N GLU A 221 10.74 -29.81 3.12
CA GLU A 221 11.45 -29.38 4.33
C GLU A 221 12.95 -29.33 4.11
N ILE A 222 13.59 -28.28 4.63
CA ILE A 222 15.03 -28.08 4.51
C ILE A 222 15.64 -27.52 5.80
N ASP A 223 16.82 -28.02 6.18
CA ASP A 223 17.65 -27.46 7.24
C ASP A 223 18.92 -26.84 6.67
N PHE A 224 19.22 -25.64 7.15
CA PHE A 224 20.47 -24.95 6.90
C PHE A 224 21.38 -25.01 8.14
N GLY A 225 22.69 -25.19 7.93
CA GLY A 225 23.67 -25.27 9.02
C GLY A 225 23.69 -26.59 9.75
N ARG A 226 22.65 -26.99 10.46
CA ARG A 226 22.55 -28.27 11.17
C ARG A 226 21.14 -28.87 11.12
N LYS A 227 21.07 -30.18 11.23
CA LYS A 227 19.79 -30.92 11.32
C LYS A 227 19.06 -30.59 12.62
N LYS A 228 17.76 -30.23 12.53
CA LYS A 228 16.90 -29.85 13.64
C LYS A 228 15.60 -30.68 13.66
N LYS A 229 14.93 -30.68 14.81
CA LYS A 229 13.59 -31.28 14.94
C LYS A 229 12.56 -30.53 14.12
N TYR A 230 12.52 -29.21 14.27
CA TYR A 230 11.73 -28.31 13.46
C TYR A 230 12.68 -27.65 12.46
N LYS A 231 12.38 -27.80 11.19
CA LYS A 231 13.26 -27.43 10.10
C LYS A 231 13.48 -25.93 9.98
N SER A 232 14.59 -25.53 9.38
CA SER A 232 14.88 -24.14 9.09
C SER A 232 13.80 -23.52 8.22
N LEU A 233 13.26 -24.30 7.27
CA LEU A 233 12.13 -23.90 6.45
C LEU A 233 11.27 -25.13 6.12
N SER A 234 9.96 -24.99 6.27
CA SER A 234 8.95 -25.99 5.87
C SER A 234 7.88 -25.30 5.03
N GLY A 235 7.53 -25.85 3.85
CA GLY A 235 6.47 -25.36 2.98
C GLY A 235 5.27 -26.29 2.99
N LYS A 236 4.05 -25.76 3.25
CA LYS A 236 2.85 -26.59 3.42
C LYS A 236 1.60 -25.94 2.82
N GLY A 237 0.65 -26.77 2.46
CA GLY A 237 -0.71 -26.34 2.15
C GLY A 237 -1.51 -26.04 3.43
N LEU A 238 -2.47 -25.12 3.33
CA LEU A 238 -3.36 -24.72 4.42
C LEU A 238 -4.09 -25.92 5.06
N GLU A 239 -4.52 -26.88 4.25
CA GLU A 239 -5.24 -28.08 4.69
C GLU A 239 -4.30 -29.27 5.01
N ALA A 240 -2.98 -29.11 4.89
CA ALA A 240 -2.03 -30.12 5.33
C ALA A 240 -2.06 -30.23 6.86
N GLY A 241 -2.06 -31.44 7.37
CA GLY A 241 -2.16 -31.71 8.82
C GLY A 241 -0.98 -31.14 9.61
N LEU A 242 -1.05 -29.85 10.00
CA LEU A 242 0.03 -29.11 10.66
C LEU A 242 0.18 -29.42 12.15
N ASN A 243 -0.89 -29.90 12.79
CA ASN A 243 -0.96 -30.07 14.24
C ASN A 243 0.08 -31.08 14.77
N GLY A 244 0.88 -30.62 15.74
CA GLY A 244 1.90 -31.45 16.40
C GLY A 244 3.17 -31.70 15.61
N LYS A 245 3.26 -31.25 14.35
CA LYS A 245 4.40 -31.52 13.46
C LYS A 245 5.31 -30.31 13.26
N TYR A 246 4.75 -29.10 13.21
CA TYR A 246 5.47 -27.88 12.86
C TYR A 246 5.42 -26.87 13.99
N ASP A 247 6.42 -26.01 14.03
CA ASP A 247 6.60 -24.92 14.99
C ASP A 247 7.38 -23.79 14.33
N ALA A 248 6.95 -22.54 14.49
CA ALA A 248 7.60 -21.38 13.94
C ALA A 248 7.99 -20.43 15.07
N ASN A 249 9.29 -20.24 15.26
CA ASN A 249 9.86 -19.25 16.19
C ASN A 249 10.63 -18.14 15.48
N GLY A 250 10.82 -18.26 14.17
CA GLY A 250 11.27 -17.22 13.27
C GLY A 250 10.07 -16.53 12.60
N TRP A 251 9.84 -16.85 11.33
CA TRP A 251 8.73 -16.30 10.55
C TRP A 251 7.66 -17.35 10.28
N LEU A 252 6.39 -16.96 10.40
CA LEU A 252 5.23 -17.67 9.88
C LEU A 252 4.71 -16.92 8.66
N ILE A 253 4.96 -17.45 7.49
CA ILE A 253 4.62 -16.82 6.21
C ILE A 253 3.35 -17.47 5.65
N ASN A 254 2.33 -16.69 5.42
CA ASN A 254 1.07 -17.11 4.82
C ASN A 254 0.94 -16.43 3.46
N ASP A 255 1.01 -17.20 2.37
CA ASP A 255 0.97 -16.66 1.01
C ASP A 255 -0.19 -17.27 0.22
N ASP A 256 -1.07 -16.40 -0.31
CA ASP A 256 -2.24 -16.77 -1.12
C ASP A 256 -2.98 -18.02 -0.56
N LEU A 257 -3.52 -17.90 0.68
CA LEU A 257 -4.22 -19.00 1.39
C LEU A 257 -5.51 -19.45 0.72
N LEU A 258 -6.05 -18.68 -0.21
CA LEU A 258 -7.22 -19.00 -1.02
C LEU A 258 -6.78 -19.31 -2.44
N GLU A 259 -7.34 -20.35 -3.03
CA GLU A 259 -7.04 -20.74 -4.41
C GLU A 259 -7.58 -19.72 -5.41
N GLY A 260 -8.70 -19.08 -5.06
CA GLY A 260 -9.32 -18.07 -5.90
C GLY A 260 -10.74 -17.75 -5.49
N ILE A 261 -11.48 -17.18 -6.45
CA ILE A 261 -12.84 -16.70 -6.25
C ILE A 261 -13.80 -17.78 -5.74
N GLN A 262 -13.60 -19.04 -6.13
CA GLN A 262 -14.47 -20.17 -5.76
C GLN A 262 -14.50 -20.36 -4.23
N ASP A 263 -13.38 -20.11 -3.55
CA ASP A 263 -13.27 -20.20 -2.10
C ASP A 263 -14.09 -19.13 -1.37
N VAL A 264 -14.26 -17.96 -1.97
CA VAL A 264 -14.96 -16.82 -1.34
C VAL A 264 -16.44 -16.76 -1.68
N VAL A 265 -16.85 -17.33 -2.83
CA VAL A 265 -18.27 -17.40 -3.23
C VAL A 265 -19.05 -18.36 -2.34
N SER A 266 -18.39 -19.38 -1.77
CA SER A 266 -19.00 -20.30 -0.83
C SER A 266 -18.73 -19.90 0.63
N PRO A 267 -19.71 -19.35 1.37
CA PRO A 267 -19.53 -18.93 2.76
C PRO A 267 -19.03 -20.05 3.69
N ASP A 268 -19.45 -21.29 3.44
CA ASP A 268 -19.05 -22.43 4.26
C ASP A 268 -17.60 -22.84 4.02
N VAL A 269 -17.13 -22.81 2.76
CA VAL A 269 -15.73 -23.08 2.41
C VAL A 269 -14.84 -22.00 3.02
N LEU A 270 -15.20 -20.74 2.86
CA LEU A 270 -14.45 -19.62 3.41
C LEU A 270 -14.38 -19.68 4.93
N LYS A 271 -15.50 -19.96 5.60
CA LYS A 271 -15.55 -20.15 7.06
C LYS A 271 -14.67 -21.33 7.51
N ARG A 272 -14.71 -22.45 6.79
CA ARG A 272 -13.84 -23.60 7.08
C ARG A 272 -12.36 -23.24 6.96
N LYS A 273 -11.95 -22.61 5.87
CA LYS A 273 -10.56 -22.19 5.66
C LYS A 273 -10.09 -21.17 6.71
N ARG A 274 -10.93 -20.21 7.10
CA ARG A 274 -10.64 -19.30 8.21
C ARG A 274 -10.44 -20.03 9.53
N ASN A 275 -11.28 -21.02 9.82
CA ASN A 275 -11.13 -21.83 11.04
C ASN A 275 -9.82 -22.64 11.04
N ILE A 276 -9.42 -23.19 9.89
CA ILE A 276 -8.13 -23.88 9.75
C ILE A 276 -6.97 -22.90 9.97
N TYR A 277 -7.02 -21.75 9.35
CA TYR A 277 -6.02 -20.70 9.56
C TYR A 277 -5.89 -20.33 11.05
N GLN A 278 -7.01 -20.01 11.70
CA GLN A 278 -7.04 -19.64 13.12
C GLN A 278 -6.52 -20.75 14.05
N ASN A 279 -6.98 -22.00 13.86
CA ASN A 279 -6.73 -23.07 14.82
C ASN A 279 -5.47 -23.88 14.52
N ASN A 280 -5.11 -24.03 13.24
CA ASN A 280 -4.01 -24.92 12.85
C ASN A 280 -2.75 -24.15 12.45
N VAL A 281 -2.89 -23.00 11.76
CA VAL A 281 -1.75 -22.23 11.26
C VAL A 281 -1.24 -21.27 12.34
N LEU A 282 -2.09 -20.37 12.83
CA LEU A 282 -1.67 -19.37 13.84
C LEU A 282 -1.19 -20.03 15.13
N SER A 283 -1.72 -21.21 15.47
CA SER A 283 -1.25 -21.98 16.65
C SER A 283 0.17 -22.55 16.49
N ARG A 284 0.80 -22.44 15.33
CA ARG A 284 2.22 -22.83 15.10
C ARG A 284 3.18 -21.70 15.44
N ALA A 285 2.74 -20.45 15.43
CA ALA A 285 3.56 -19.31 15.78
C ALA A 285 3.87 -19.29 17.29
N LYS A 286 5.14 -19.24 17.64
CA LYS A 286 5.60 -18.90 19.00
C LYS A 286 5.40 -17.42 19.27
N GLU A 287 5.49 -17.03 20.54
CA GLU A 287 5.36 -15.63 20.95
C GLU A 287 6.38 -14.70 20.25
N SER A 288 7.60 -15.21 20.03
CA SER A 288 8.66 -14.48 19.30
C SER A 288 8.49 -14.47 17.78
N CYS A 289 7.55 -15.23 17.23
CA CYS A 289 7.37 -15.37 15.79
C CYS A 289 6.74 -14.13 15.20
N VAL A 290 7.28 -13.65 14.07
CA VAL A 290 6.63 -12.62 13.26
C VAL A 290 5.74 -13.29 12.20
N ILE A 291 4.51 -12.81 12.08
CA ILE A 291 3.54 -13.32 11.11
C ILE A 291 3.57 -12.43 9.87
N ILE A 292 3.74 -13.03 8.71
CA ILE A 292 3.82 -12.34 7.42
C ILE A 292 2.70 -12.88 6.54
N ASN A 293 1.72 -12.04 6.22
CA ASN A 293 0.57 -12.37 5.39
C ASN A 293 0.74 -11.70 4.02
N VAL A 294 0.96 -12.50 3.00
CA VAL A 294 1.18 -12.06 1.62
C VAL A 294 0.04 -12.58 0.77
N GLY A 295 -0.53 -11.77 -0.08
CA GLY A 295 -1.56 -12.31 -0.97
C GLY A 295 -2.44 -11.26 -1.61
N THR A 296 -3.23 -11.75 -2.54
CA THR A 296 -4.26 -10.99 -3.22
C THR A 296 -5.53 -10.95 -2.37
N ILE A 297 -6.17 -9.81 -2.26
CA ILE A 297 -7.47 -9.70 -1.58
C ILE A 297 -8.57 -10.18 -2.54
N TRP A 298 -9.38 -11.15 -2.10
CA TRP A 298 -10.44 -11.73 -2.92
C TRP A 298 -11.84 -11.22 -2.57
N ALA A 299 -12.07 -10.88 -1.31
CA ALA A 299 -13.38 -10.42 -0.82
C ALA A 299 -13.25 -9.65 0.49
N THR A 300 -14.30 -8.89 0.85
CA THR A 300 -14.39 -8.17 2.13
C THR A 300 -14.25 -9.04 3.37
N LYS A 301 -14.54 -10.33 3.24
CA LYS A 301 -14.53 -11.31 4.34
C LYS A 301 -13.53 -12.44 4.11
N ASP A 302 -12.48 -12.22 3.32
CA ASP A 302 -11.45 -13.25 3.17
C ASP A 302 -10.63 -13.44 4.46
N ILE A 303 -9.66 -14.37 4.43
CA ILE A 303 -8.89 -14.75 5.62
C ILE A 303 -8.11 -13.57 6.17
N PHE A 304 -7.40 -12.83 5.31
CA PHE A 304 -6.54 -11.74 5.72
C PHE A 304 -7.33 -10.49 6.14
N MET A 305 -8.43 -10.18 5.43
CA MET A 305 -9.31 -9.08 5.82
C MET A 305 -9.93 -9.32 7.20
N LYS A 306 -10.39 -10.56 7.47
CA LYS A 306 -10.91 -10.89 8.79
C LYS A 306 -9.83 -10.86 9.88
N ARG A 307 -8.62 -11.30 9.58
CA ARG A 307 -7.49 -11.21 10.52
C ARG A 307 -7.15 -9.76 10.86
N ARG A 308 -7.12 -8.88 9.87
CA ARG A 308 -6.91 -7.43 10.08
C ARG A 308 -8.01 -6.84 10.96
N GLU A 309 -9.27 -7.12 10.65
CA GLU A 309 -10.40 -6.68 11.47
C GLU A 309 -10.24 -7.13 12.94
N ASP A 310 -9.85 -8.39 13.18
CA ASP A 310 -9.64 -8.93 14.53
C ASP A 310 -8.48 -8.20 15.25
N LEU A 311 -7.40 -7.86 14.54
CA LEU A 311 -6.27 -7.11 15.10
C LEU A 311 -6.64 -5.66 15.46
N GLU A 312 -7.52 -5.05 14.69
CA GLU A 312 -7.96 -3.67 14.89
C GLU A 312 -9.05 -3.56 15.99
N THR A 313 -9.92 -4.58 16.11
CA THR A 313 -11.12 -4.48 16.95
C THR A 313 -11.01 -5.17 18.31
N LEU A 314 -10.15 -6.20 18.43
CA LEU A 314 -10.04 -6.95 19.69
C LEU A 314 -9.08 -6.25 20.67
N PRO A 315 -9.53 -5.92 21.90
CA PRO A 315 -8.70 -5.23 22.89
C PRO A 315 -7.40 -5.95 23.24
N GLU A 316 -7.38 -7.26 23.11
CA GLU A 316 -6.22 -8.13 23.39
C GLU A 316 -5.08 -7.91 22.37
N HIS A 317 -5.39 -7.32 21.24
CA HIS A 317 -4.41 -7.04 20.18
C HIS A 317 -3.91 -5.58 20.12
N LYS A 318 -4.38 -4.70 21.01
CA LYS A 318 -4.07 -3.26 21.02
C LYS A 318 -2.56 -2.94 21.03
N ASP A 319 -1.75 -3.81 21.65
CA ASP A 319 -0.30 -3.62 21.77
C ASP A 319 0.49 -4.28 20.64
N ARG A 320 -0.18 -4.98 19.73
CA ARG A 320 0.48 -5.58 18.56
C ARG A 320 0.79 -4.51 17.51
N LYS A 321 2.04 -4.50 17.08
CA LYS A 321 2.49 -3.61 16.00
C LYS A 321 2.26 -4.30 14.66
N VAL A 322 1.43 -3.70 13.83
CA VAL A 322 1.02 -4.24 12.53
C VAL A 322 1.41 -3.26 11.43
N ILE A 323 2.01 -3.76 10.36
CA ILE A 323 2.23 -3.02 9.12
C ILE A 323 1.29 -3.58 8.05
N THR A 324 0.62 -2.71 7.33
CA THR A 324 -0.18 -3.09 6.15
C THR A 324 0.28 -2.27 4.95
N ILE A 325 0.72 -2.97 3.90
CA ILE A 325 1.12 -2.38 2.62
C ILE A 325 0.15 -2.88 1.56
N ILE A 326 -0.51 -1.96 0.90
CA ILE A 326 -1.46 -2.22 -0.18
C ILE A 326 -0.98 -1.46 -1.41
N LEU A 327 -0.65 -2.19 -2.46
CA LEU A 327 -0.22 -1.63 -3.73
C LEU A 327 -1.25 -2.00 -4.82
N PRO A 328 -2.08 -1.04 -5.27
CA PRO A 328 -3.03 -1.27 -6.36
C PRO A 328 -2.33 -1.39 -7.72
N ALA A 329 -2.97 -1.99 -8.69
CA ALA A 329 -2.45 -2.11 -10.06
C ALA A 329 -2.28 -0.75 -10.74
N LEU A 330 -3.30 0.08 -10.62
CA LEU A 330 -3.30 1.46 -11.10
C LEU A 330 -3.38 2.40 -9.90
N ASP A 331 -2.56 3.43 -9.92
CA ASP A 331 -2.61 4.50 -8.94
C ASP A 331 -3.98 5.20 -9.02
N PRO A 332 -4.67 5.40 -7.89
CA PRO A 332 -6.00 5.98 -7.88
C PRO A 332 -6.06 7.42 -8.43
N ASP A 333 -5.00 8.20 -8.22
CA ASP A 333 -4.99 9.62 -8.56
C ASP A 333 -4.62 9.85 -10.04
N THR A 334 -3.66 9.07 -10.55
CA THR A 334 -3.11 9.26 -11.90
C THR A 334 -3.64 8.28 -12.93
N ASP A 335 -4.28 7.18 -12.51
CA ASP A 335 -4.65 6.02 -13.35
C ASP A 335 -3.45 5.44 -14.12
N GLU A 336 -2.25 5.56 -13.56
CA GLU A 336 -1.02 4.99 -14.11
C GLU A 336 -0.62 3.72 -13.33
N SER A 337 0.14 2.84 -14.00
CA SER A 337 0.58 1.58 -13.39
C SER A 337 1.61 1.82 -12.28
N ASN A 338 1.41 1.19 -11.13
CA ASN A 338 2.42 1.10 -10.08
C ASN A 338 3.50 0.04 -10.37
N PHE A 339 3.35 -0.72 -11.46
CA PHE A 339 4.18 -1.88 -11.79
C PHE A 339 4.76 -1.81 -13.21
N ASP A 340 4.89 -0.61 -13.76
CA ASP A 340 5.57 -0.35 -15.03
C ASP A 340 7.05 -0.06 -14.75
N TYR A 341 7.92 -0.95 -15.18
CA TYR A 341 9.34 -0.92 -14.86
C TYR A 341 10.20 -0.88 -16.12
N ASP A 342 11.45 -0.49 -15.95
CA ASP A 342 12.46 -0.56 -17.01
C ASP A 342 12.59 -1.98 -17.57
N TYR A 343 13.17 -2.10 -18.76
CA TYR A 343 13.43 -3.37 -19.48
C TYR A 343 12.16 -4.17 -19.84
N GLY A 344 10.97 -3.55 -19.82
CA GLY A 344 9.72 -4.21 -20.16
C GLY A 344 9.28 -5.28 -19.15
N VAL A 345 9.84 -5.26 -17.94
CA VAL A 345 9.36 -6.11 -16.85
C VAL A 345 8.17 -5.45 -16.16
N GLY A 346 7.25 -6.26 -15.62
CA GLY A 346 6.03 -5.76 -14.98
C GLY A 346 4.86 -5.52 -15.94
N TYR A 347 4.00 -4.57 -15.61
CA TYR A 347 2.77 -4.31 -16.36
C TYR A 347 2.61 -2.83 -16.66
N SER A 348 2.56 -2.47 -17.95
CA SER A 348 2.32 -1.11 -18.36
C SER A 348 0.90 -0.63 -18.00
N THR A 349 0.73 0.68 -17.93
CA THR A 349 -0.59 1.32 -17.77
C THR A 349 -1.59 0.84 -18.82
N ALA A 350 -1.16 0.69 -20.07
CA ALA A 350 -2.01 0.19 -21.15
C ALA A 350 -2.47 -1.26 -20.90
N ALA A 351 -1.58 -2.12 -20.39
CA ALA A 351 -1.90 -3.51 -20.08
C ALA A 351 -2.94 -3.61 -18.94
N TYR A 352 -2.81 -2.83 -17.88
CA TYR A 352 -3.80 -2.84 -16.80
C TYR A 352 -5.13 -2.21 -17.20
N ARG A 353 -5.13 -1.16 -18.00
CA ARG A 353 -6.37 -0.59 -18.55
C ARG A 353 -7.10 -1.57 -19.46
N ALA A 354 -6.36 -2.32 -20.31
CA ALA A 354 -6.95 -3.39 -21.11
C ALA A 354 -7.55 -4.49 -20.23
N LYS A 355 -6.82 -4.87 -19.15
CA LYS A 355 -7.30 -5.86 -18.19
C LYS A 355 -8.57 -5.39 -17.47
N ARG A 356 -8.63 -4.14 -17.04
CA ARG A 356 -9.84 -3.54 -16.45
C ARG A 356 -11.02 -3.61 -17.41
N ALA A 357 -10.80 -3.27 -18.67
CA ALA A 357 -11.85 -3.34 -19.69
C ALA A 357 -12.37 -4.77 -19.92
N GLU A 358 -11.51 -5.80 -19.79
CA GLU A 358 -11.96 -7.20 -19.84
C GLU A 358 -12.91 -7.54 -18.67
N PHE A 359 -12.58 -7.08 -17.44
CA PHE A 359 -13.46 -7.27 -16.29
C PHE A 359 -14.78 -6.53 -16.43
N GLU A 360 -14.74 -5.30 -16.96
CA GLU A 360 -15.93 -4.50 -17.27
C GLU A 360 -16.82 -5.18 -18.30
N ALA A 361 -16.24 -5.71 -19.38
CA ALA A 361 -16.97 -6.43 -20.43
C ALA A 361 -17.62 -7.73 -19.94
N ASN A 362 -17.09 -8.32 -18.86
CA ASN A 362 -17.63 -9.54 -18.24
C ASN A 362 -18.53 -9.25 -17.01
N ASP A 363 -18.91 -7.99 -16.78
CA ASP A 363 -19.68 -7.57 -15.60
C ASP A 363 -19.08 -8.01 -14.25
N ASP A 364 -17.73 -8.19 -14.18
CA ASP A 364 -17.02 -8.59 -12.96
C ASP A 364 -16.07 -7.51 -12.43
N MET A 365 -16.55 -6.28 -12.34
CA MET A 365 -15.75 -5.20 -11.74
C MET A 365 -15.38 -5.47 -10.27
N ALA A 366 -16.19 -6.25 -9.55
CA ALA A 366 -15.83 -6.72 -8.22
C ALA A 366 -14.52 -7.53 -8.19
N GLY A 367 -14.30 -8.33 -9.24
CA GLY A 367 -13.04 -9.05 -9.44
C GLY A 367 -11.86 -8.11 -9.70
N TRP A 368 -12.05 -7.09 -10.53
CA TRP A 368 -11.02 -6.07 -10.76
C TRP A 368 -10.64 -5.34 -9.47
N TRP A 369 -11.63 -4.80 -8.75
CA TRP A 369 -11.39 -4.03 -7.54
C TRP A 369 -10.73 -4.86 -6.43
N SER A 370 -11.15 -6.10 -6.25
CA SER A 370 -10.54 -6.96 -5.22
C SER A 370 -9.13 -7.42 -5.60
N GLN A 371 -8.93 -7.97 -6.79
CA GLN A 371 -7.67 -8.62 -7.16
C GLN A 371 -6.60 -7.65 -7.65
N TYR A 372 -7.01 -6.58 -8.36
CA TYR A 372 -6.07 -5.64 -8.99
C TYR A 372 -5.95 -4.34 -8.22
N GLN A 373 -7.04 -3.79 -7.70
CA GLN A 373 -6.99 -2.57 -6.89
C GLN A 373 -6.87 -2.82 -5.39
N GLN A 374 -6.92 -4.10 -4.96
CA GLN A 374 -6.85 -4.52 -3.56
C GLN A 374 -7.92 -3.87 -2.67
N GLN A 375 -9.04 -3.50 -3.27
CA GLN A 375 -10.21 -2.91 -2.63
C GLN A 375 -11.40 -3.86 -2.80
N PRO A 376 -11.60 -4.82 -1.89
CA PRO A 376 -12.66 -5.80 -2.05
C PRO A 376 -14.04 -5.16 -1.87
N ILE A 377 -14.94 -5.53 -2.74
CA ILE A 377 -16.35 -5.12 -2.74
C ILE A 377 -17.26 -6.32 -2.71
N ASP A 378 -18.48 -6.14 -2.17
CA ASP A 378 -19.43 -7.23 -2.11
C ASP A 378 -19.92 -7.60 -3.51
N ARG A 379 -19.77 -8.87 -3.90
CA ARG A 379 -20.15 -9.38 -5.23
C ARG A 379 -21.65 -9.37 -5.53
N GLN A 380 -22.50 -9.08 -4.55
CA GLN A 380 -23.93 -8.85 -4.79
C GLN A 380 -24.21 -7.52 -5.50
N GLY A 381 -23.17 -6.77 -5.84
CA GLY A 381 -23.22 -5.58 -6.68
C GLY A 381 -23.47 -4.28 -5.95
N ALA A 382 -23.93 -4.28 -4.72
CA ALA A 382 -24.09 -3.05 -3.94
C ALA A 382 -22.76 -2.64 -3.32
N VAL A 383 -22.27 -1.44 -3.68
CA VAL A 383 -21.02 -0.88 -3.12
C VAL A 383 -21.16 -0.58 -1.64
N PHE A 384 -22.36 -0.12 -1.24
CA PHE A 384 -22.67 0.28 0.11
C PHE A 384 -23.73 -0.65 0.72
N ASN A 385 -23.29 -1.64 1.49
CA ASN A 385 -24.20 -2.55 2.17
C ASN A 385 -24.63 -1.94 3.53
N PRO A 386 -25.93 -1.82 3.83
CA PRO A 386 -26.40 -1.31 5.12
C PRO A 386 -25.76 -1.98 6.35
N ALA A 387 -25.46 -3.27 6.27
CA ALA A 387 -24.85 -4.02 7.38
C ALA A 387 -23.37 -3.63 7.66
N HIS A 388 -22.72 -2.93 6.74
CA HIS A 388 -21.32 -2.53 6.87
C HIS A 388 -21.14 -1.02 7.08
N MET A 389 -22.26 -0.29 7.24
CA MET A 389 -22.24 1.14 7.53
C MET A 389 -22.25 1.40 9.02
N ARG A 390 -21.72 2.54 9.42
CA ARG A 390 -21.73 2.99 10.82
C ARG A 390 -23.00 3.82 11.10
N TYR A 391 -23.62 3.59 12.24
CA TYR A 391 -24.83 4.31 12.63
C TYR A 391 -24.68 4.94 14.01
N TYR A 392 -25.40 6.04 14.23
CA TYR A 392 -25.47 6.72 15.51
C TYR A 392 -26.90 7.14 15.83
N LYS A 393 -27.21 7.28 17.10
CA LYS A 393 -28.47 7.82 17.63
C LYS A 393 -28.31 9.27 18.06
N ASP A 394 -27.28 9.52 18.86
CA ASP A 394 -26.93 10.82 19.41
C ASP A 394 -25.53 11.22 18.96
N LEU A 395 -25.34 12.51 18.68
CA LEU A 395 -24.02 13.07 18.42
C LEU A 395 -23.17 13.03 19.69
N PRO A 396 -21.84 13.06 19.56
CA PRO A 396 -20.94 13.26 20.70
C PRO A 396 -21.28 14.55 21.47
N ASP A 397 -21.06 14.55 22.79
CA ASP A 397 -21.31 15.73 23.65
C ASP A 397 -20.34 16.89 23.36
N GLU A 398 -19.23 16.61 22.69
CA GLU A 398 -18.24 17.60 22.27
C GLU A 398 -18.67 18.38 21.03
N GLU A 399 -18.23 19.63 20.93
CA GLU A 399 -18.48 20.45 19.74
C GLU A 399 -17.67 19.94 18.54
N PRO A 400 -18.25 19.89 17.33
CA PRO A 400 -17.51 19.50 16.15
C PRO A 400 -16.39 20.50 15.83
N LEU A 401 -15.24 20.01 15.43
CA LEU A 401 -14.12 20.82 14.95
C LEU A 401 -14.52 21.72 13.77
N LYS A 402 -15.28 21.15 12.85
CA LYS A 402 -15.85 21.86 11.69
C LYS A 402 -17.10 21.16 11.16
N ILE A 403 -17.92 21.94 10.45
CA ILE A 403 -19.10 21.45 9.73
C ILE A 403 -18.86 21.72 8.26
N ILE A 404 -18.90 20.69 7.43
CA ILE A 404 -18.67 20.75 6.00
C ILE A 404 -19.89 20.24 5.24
N ALA A 405 -20.07 20.73 4.02
CA ALA A 405 -21.11 20.28 3.13
C ALA A 405 -20.64 20.32 1.68
N HIS A 406 -21.14 19.40 0.87
CA HIS A 406 -20.83 19.32 -0.55
C HIS A 406 -22.12 19.18 -1.35
N GLY A 407 -22.26 19.95 -2.42
CA GLY A 407 -23.43 19.96 -3.28
C GLY A 407 -23.14 19.39 -4.67
N ASP A 408 -23.79 18.27 -5.01
CA ASP A 408 -23.96 17.85 -6.38
C ASP A 408 -25.29 18.41 -6.88
N THR A 409 -25.23 19.21 -7.95
CA THR A 409 -26.39 20.00 -8.44
C THR A 409 -26.95 19.40 -9.72
N ALA A 410 -28.22 19.03 -9.70
CA ALA A 410 -28.94 18.56 -10.89
C ALA A 410 -29.64 19.71 -11.63
N LEU A 411 -29.61 19.69 -12.94
CA LEU A 411 -30.31 20.67 -13.80
C LEU A 411 -31.68 20.21 -14.31
N GLY A 412 -32.31 19.26 -13.64
CA GLY A 412 -33.58 18.68 -14.04
C GLY A 412 -33.40 17.39 -14.87
N GLY A 413 -34.50 16.63 -15.06
CA GLY A 413 -34.48 15.41 -15.85
C GLY A 413 -34.44 14.11 -15.04
N GLY A 414 -34.65 14.17 -13.73
CA GLY A 414 -34.75 13.01 -12.86
C GLY A 414 -33.58 12.79 -11.89
N ASP A 415 -32.51 13.58 -12.00
CA ASP A 415 -31.39 13.56 -11.07
C ASP A 415 -31.73 14.37 -9.81
N PHE A 416 -31.15 14.00 -8.67
CA PHE A 416 -31.39 14.65 -7.39
C PHE A 416 -30.32 15.69 -7.09
N VAL A 417 -30.74 16.83 -6.54
CA VAL A 417 -29.82 17.69 -5.80
C VAL A 417 -29.45 16.97 -4.51
N SER A 418 -28.16 16.73 -4.31
CA SER A 418 -27.63 16.02 -3.15
C SER A 418 -26.68 16.94 -2.36
N PHE A 419 -27.02 17.23 -1.10
CA PHE A 419 -26.25 18.13 -0.24
C PHE A 419 -26.11 17.52 1.17
N PRO A 420 -25.19 16.57 1.38
CA PRO A 420 -24.88 16.04 2.70
C PRO A 420 -24.16 17.06 3.57
N ILE A 421 -24.49 17.08 4.86
CA ILE A 421 -23.93 17.93 5.90
C ILE A 421 -23.24 17.07 6.93
N VAL A 422 -21.94 17.21 7.06
CA VAL A 422 -21.10 16.33 7.88
C VAL A 422 -20.39 17.13 8.97
N TYR A 423 -20.51 16.63 10.20
CA TYR A 423 -19.82 17.13 11.39
C TYR A 423 -18.52 16.36 11.56
N VAL A 424 -17.39 17.05 11.57
CA VAL A 424 -16.04 16.49 11.71
C VAL A 424 -15.53 16.82 13.11
N TYR A 425 -15.07 15.82 13.85
CA TYR A 425 -14.56 15.93 15.22
C TYR A 425 -13.02 15.88 15.26
N GLU A 426 -12.42 16.27 16.38
CA GLU A 426 -10.95 16.34 16.53
C GLU A 426 -10.25 14.99 16.35
N ASP A 427 -10.92 13.90 16.67
CA ASP A 427 -10.43 12.53 16.50
C ASP A 427 -10.60 11.97 15.08
N GLY A 428 -11.06 12.79 14.13
CA GLY A 428 -11.29 12.42 12.74
C GLY A 428 -12.62 11.73 12.47
N ARG A 429 -13.46 11.46 13.49
CA ARG A 429 -14.81 10.91 13.27
C ARG A 429 -15.69 11.89 12.51
N MET A 430 -16.45 11.38 11.55
CA MET A 430 -17.36 12.13 10.70
C MET A 430 -18.79 11.64 10.87
N TYR A 431 -19.73 12.57 11.07
CA TYR A 431 -21.16 12.28 11.30
C TYR A 431 -22.01 13.02 10.27
N CYS A 432 -22.69 12.28 9.39
CA CYS A 432 -23.66 12.86 8.45
C CYS A 432 -24.94 13.21 9.22
N GLU A 433 -25.05 14.49 9.64
CA GLU A 433 -26.13 14.94 10.52
C GLU A 433 -27.40 15.27 9.76
N ASP A 434 -27.27 15.81 8.56
CA ASP A 434 -28.45 16.24 7.79
C ASP A 434 -28.16 16.14 6.27
N VAL A 435 -29.18 16.14 5.45
CA VAL A 435 -29.07 16.15 3.99
C VAL A 435 -30.19 16.99 3.36
N VAL A 436 -29.90 17.57 2.18
CA VAL A 436 -30.92 17.90 1.19
C VAL A 436 -30.81 16.86 0.09
N PHE A 437 -31.90 16.16 -0.22
CA PHE A 437 -31.96 15.17 -1.28
C PHE A 437 -33.32 15.24 -1.97
N ASP A 438 -33.38 16.05 -3.03
CA ASP A 438 -34.62 16.46 -3.65
C ASP A 438 -34.44 16.63 -5.16
N ASN A 439 -35.37 16.14 -5.97
CA ASN A 439 -35.38 16.28 -7.42
C ASN A 439 -36.36 17.35 -7.92
N SER A 440 -36.83 18.22 -7.03
CA SER A 440 -37.64 19.38 -7.37
C SER A 440 -36.79 20.42 -8.14
N GLU A 441 -37.50 21.37 -8.75
CA GLU A 441 -36.84 22.46 -9.47
C GLU A 441 -36.03 23.38 -8.52
N LYS A 442 -35.06 24.08 -9.11
CA LYS A 442 -34.09 24.96 -8.48
C LYS A 442 -34.72 25.93 -7.46
N HIS A 443 -35.87 26.53 -7.79
CA HIS A 443 -36.56 27.46 -6.90
C HIS A 443 -37.10 26.82 -5.59
N VAL A 444 -37.14 25.48 -5.51
CA VAL A 444 -37.52 24.70 -4.33
C VAL A 444 -36.29 24.26 -3.55
N THR A 445 -35.24 23.77 -4.27
CA THR A 445 -34.08 23.15 -3.65
C THR A 445 -33.08 24.17 -3.09
N GLU A 446 -32.89 25.34 -3.75
CA GLU A 446 -32.02 26.40 -3.22
C GLU A 446 -32.44 26.92 -1.83
N PRO A 447 -33.70 27.31 -1.59
CA PRO A 447 -34.12 27.72 -0.26
C PRO A 447 -33.93 26.63 0.81
N GLN A 448 -34.07 25.37 0.45
CA GLN A 448 -33.80 24.26 1.38
C GLN A 448 -32.32 24.22 1.78
N ILE A 449 -31.39 24.37 0.82
CA ILE A 449 -29.95 24.42 1.12
C ILE A 449 -29.62 25.61 2.01
N VAL A 450 -30.14 26.80 1.67
CA VAL A 450 -29.92 28.02 2.49
C VAL A 450 -30.45 27.81 3.93
N ALA A 451 -31.63 27.20 4.08
CA ALA A 451 -32.18 26.87 5.39
C ALA A 451 -31.30 25.90 6.19
N LYS A 452 -30.68 24.91 5.51
CA LYS A 452 -29.75 23.99 6.16
C LYS A 452 -28.41 24.68 6.51
N ILE A 453 -27.87 25.52 5.65
CA ILE A 453 -26.69 26.34 5.95
C ILE A 453 -26.92 27.18 7.20
N LYS A 454 -28.07 27.78 7.32
CA LYS A 454 -28.49 28.57 8.48
C LYS A 454 -28.66 27.70 9.73
N LYS A 455 -29.42 26.61 9.65
CA LYS A 455 -29.70 25.69 10.77
C LYS A 455 -28.41 25.14 11.39
N HIS A 456 -27.47 24.68 10.56
CA HIS A 456 -26.24 24.04 11.00
C HIS A 456 -25.05 25.00 11.13
N ARG A 457 -25.26 26.32 10.90
CA ARG A 457 -24.20 27.36 10.94
C ARG A 457 -22.98 27.00 10.10
N ILE A 458 -23.22 26.45 8.89
CA ILE A 458 -22.16 26.02 7.99
C ILE A 458 -21.29 27.21 7.59
N LYS A 459 -19.97 27.06 7.73
CA LYS A 459 -19.00 28.08 7.35
C LYS A 459 -18.34 27.80 6.01
N ASN A 460 -18.23 26.53 5.63
CA ASN A 460 -17.61 26.10 4.38
C ASN A 460 -18.50 25.08 3.66
N ALA A 461 -18.80 25.36 2.41
CA ALA A 461 -19.51 24.45 1.52
C ALA A 461 -18.86 24.46 0.14
N HIS A 462 -18.93 23.34 -0.56
CA HIS A 462 -18.40 23.18 -1.90
C HIS A 462 -19.50 22.71 -2.85
N PHE A 463 -19.46 23.16 -4.12
CA PHE A 463 -20.43 22.76 -5.15
C PHE A 463 -19.71 22.33 -6.41
N GLU A 464 -20.22 21.32 -7.09
CA GLU A 464 -19.73 20.98 -8.43
C GLU A 464 -20.26 21.96 -9.48
N SER A 465 -19.38 22.45 -10.35
CA SER A 465 -19.67 23.49 -11.34
C SER A 465 -20.20 22.96 -12.67
N ASN A 466 -20.47 21.66 -12.80
CA ASN A 466 -20.85 21.06 -14.07
C ASN A 466 -22.22 21.57 -14.56
N GLN A 467 -22.33 21.81 -15.89
CA GLN A 467 -23.59 22.01 -16.64
C GLN A 467 -24.61 23.01 -15.99
N GLY A 468 -24.13 24.13 -15.42
CA GLY A 468 -24.99 25.15 -14.79
C GLY A 468 -24.93 25.22 -13.27
N GLY A 469 -24.13 24.38 -12.61
CA GLY A 469 -23.90 24.42 -11.16
C GLY A 469 -23.32 25.76 -10.68
N GLU A 470 -22.57 26.46 -11.53
CA GLU A 470 -22.07 27.80 -11.21
C GLU A 470 -23.20 28.81 -11.00
N GLY A 471 -24.25 28.80 -11.84
CA GLY A 471 -25.44 29.60 -11.66
C GLY A 471 -26.25 29.21 -10.41
N TYR A 472 -26.25 27.93 -10.05
CA TYR A 472 -26.89 27.43 -8.84
C TYR A 472 -26.20 27.96 -7.58
N LYS A 473 -24.88 27.86 -7.53
CA LYS A 473 -24.04 28.41 -6.46
C LYS A 473 -24.25 29.92 -6.29
N ASP A 474 -24.26 30.66 -7.40
CA ASP A 474 -24.40 32.12 -7.35
C ASP A 474 -25.75 32.57 -6.79
N ASP A 475 -26.81 31.83 -7.10
CA ASP A 475 -28.14 32.10 -6.53
C ASP A 475 -28.19 31.77 -5.02
N ILE A 476 -27.57 30.68 -4.56
CA ILE A 476 -27.44 30.39 -3.13
C ILE A 476 -26.64 31.48 -2.42
N VAL A 477 -25.50 31.91 -2.98
CA VAL A 477 -24.70 33.02 -2.41
C VAL A 477 -25.51 34.31 -2.31
N ARG A 478 -26.35 34.60 -3.32
CA ARG A 478 -27.23 35.76 -3.30
C ARG A 478 -28.29 35.66 -2.21
N GLN A 479 -28.91 34.49 -2.06
CA GLN A 479 -29.91 34.26 -1.01
C GLN A 479 -29.30 34.38 0.40
N ILE A 480 -28.09 33.81 0.63
CA ILE A 480 -27.37 33.93 1.90
C ILE A 480 -27.06 35.41 2.23
N LYS A 481 -26.62 36.20 1.24
CA LYS A 481 -26.32 37.63 1.45
C LYS A 481 -27.56 38.44 1.80
N ASN A 482 -28.73 38.02 1.39
CA ASN A 482 -30.01 38.69 1.64
C ASN A 482 -30.71 38.17 2.92
N ASP A 483 -30.23 37.11 3.56
CA ASP A 483 -30.79 36.59 4.80
C ASP A 483 -30.13 37.29 6.01
N GLU A 484 -30.90 38.17 6.67
CA GLU A 484 -30.43 38.95 7.82
C GLU A 484 -30.07 38.10 9.05
N GLU A 485 -30.51 36.84 9.13
CA GLU A 485 -30.20 35.95 10.23
C GLU A 485 -28.83 35.23 10.03
N ILE A 486 -28.26 35.24 8.82
CA ILE A 486 -26.93 34.70 8.56
C ILE A 486 -25.87 35.77 8.82
N THR A 487 -25.50 35.92 10.08
CA THR A 487 -24.55 36.97 10.53
C THR A 487 -23.07 36.56 10.47
N TRP A 488 -22.77 35.34 10.10
CA TRP A 488 -21.39 34.80 9.97
C TRP A 488 -20.98 34.70 8.51
N ARG A 489 -19.68 34.62 8.28
CA ARG A 489 -19.13 34.43 6.92
C ARG A 489 -19.35 32.99 6.47
N VAL A 490 -20.00 32.80 5.34
CA VAL A 490 -20.13 31.54 4.64
C VAL A 490 -19.20 31.59 3.42
N ASN A 491 -18.27 30.66 3.34
CA ASN A 491 -17.36 30.48 2.21
C ASN A 491 -17.91 29.36 1.32
N ILE A 492 -18.32 29.70 0.11
CA ILE A 492 -18.79 28.72 -0.88
C ILE A 492 -17.81 28.68 -2.03
N THR A 493 -17.22 27.52 -2.24
CA THR A 493 -16.31 27.24 -3.37
C THR A 493 -16.99 26.37 -4.41
N SER A 494 -16.44 26.34 -5.62
CA SER A 494 -16.90 25.41 -6.66
C SER A 494 -15.77 25.08 -7.62
N ASP A 495 -15.71 23.83 -8.04
CA ASP A 495 -14.76 23.33 -9.05
C ASP A 495 -15.47 22.45 -10.08
N TRP A 496 -14.81 22.24 -11.21
CA TRP A 496 -15.30 21.34 -12.25
C TRP A 496 -15.14 19.87 -11.81
N ALA A 497 -16.24 19.13 -11.79
CA ALA A 497 -16.18 17.70 -11.55
C ALA A 497 -15.64 16.92 -12.76
N PRO A 498 -15.00 15.77 -12.53
CA PRO A 498 -14.54 14.87 -13.59
C PRO A 498 -15.70 14.32 -14.44
N SER A 499 -15.43 13.92 -15.70
CA SER A 499 -16.41 13.31 -16.60
C SER A 499 -16.96 11.97 -16.05
N ASP A 500 -18.15 11.53 -16.53
CA ASP A 500 -18.92 10.35 -16.07
C ASP A 500 -18.11 9.08 -15.79
N LYS A 501 -17.09 8.76 -16.61
CA LYS A 501 -16.20 7.61 -16.37
C LYS A 501 -15.30 7.78 -15.13
N ARG A 502 -14.99 9.00 -14.75
CA ARG A 502 -14.22 9.31 -13.53
C ARG A 502 -15.13 9.43 -12.31
N LYS A 503 -16.43 9.67 -12.48
CA LYS A 503 -17.42 9.77 -11.40
C LYS A 503 -17.52 8.46 -10.61
N ALA A 504 -17.77 7.36 -11.27
CA ALA A 504 -17.83 6.05 -10.63
C ALA A 504 -16.48 5.67 -9.99
N GLN A 505 -15.35 6.02 -10.65
CA GLN A 505 -14.02 5.84 -10.07
C GLN A 505 -13.87 6.62 -8.76
N ARG A 506 -14.23 7.90 -8.73
CA ARG A 506 -14.19 8.74 -7.54
C ARG A 506 -15.00 8.15 -6.39
N ILE A 507 -16.23 7.70 -6.66
CA ILE A 507 -17.08 7.04 -5.65
C ILE A 507 -16.38 5.80 -5.06
N PHE A 508 -15.67 5.06 -5.90
CA PHE A 508 -14.92 3.88 -5.44
C PHE A 508 -13.72 4.24 -4.60
N ASP A 509 -12.94 5.22 -5.01
CA ASP A 509 -11.75 5.64 -4.31
C ASP A 509 -12.10 6.09 -2.88
N HIS A 510 -13.27 6.70 -2.72
CA HIS A 510 -13.80 7.12 -1.42
C HIS A 510 -14.75 6.12 -0.74
N ALA A 511 -15.00 4.94 -1.33
CA ALA A 511 -15.99 4.00 -0.78
C ALA A 511 -15.67 3.56 0.65
N GLN A 512 -14.41 3.42 1.02
CA GLN A 512 -14.01 3.12 2.39
C GLN A 512 -14.27 4.30 3.31
N GLY A 513 -13.85 5.50 2.95
CA GLY A 513 -14.12 6.73 3.71
C GLY A 513 -15.63 6.96 3.92
N ILE A 514 -16.44 6.71 2.89
CA ILE A 514 -17.91 6.80 2.99
C ILE A 514 -18.46 5.78 4.01
N ARG A 515 -17.93 4.55 4.07
CA ARG A 515 -18.34 3.54 5.07
C ARG A 515 -17.94 3.92 6.50
N GLU A 516 -16.92 4.73 6.65
CA GLU A 516 -16.43 5.21 7.95
C GLU A 516 -17.24 6.38 8.50
N ILE A 517 -18.02 7.06 7.65
CA ILE A 517 -18.98 8.09 8.09
C ILE A 517 -20.09 7.44 8.93
N TYR A 518 -20.40 8.05 10.07
CA TYR A 518 -21.53 7.67 10.89
C TYR A 518 -22.82 8.31 10.33
N PHE A 519 -23.80 7.48 10.00
CA PHE A 519 -25.11 7.90 9.52
C PHE A 519 -26.17 7.79 10.60
N LYS A 520 -27.22 8.60 10.52
CA LYS A 520 -28.34 8.48 11.47
C LYS A 520 -28.94 7.09 11.46
N ASP A 521 -29.26 6.60 12.66
CA ASP A 521 -30.07 5.38 12.85
C ASP A 521 -31.36 5.46 12.02
N PRO A 522 -31.79 4.38 11.36
CA PRO A 522 -32.97 4.37 10.48
C PRO A 522 -34.23 5.00 11.08
N GLN A 523 -34.41 4.87 12.41
CA GLN A 523 -35.61 5.42 13.13
C GLN A 523 -35.58 6.95 13.25
N HIS A 524 -34.42 7.59 13.13
CA HIS A 524 -34.22 9.03 13.30
C HIS A 524 -34.10 9.80 11.98
N ARG A 525 -34.28 9.12 10.83
CA ARG A 525 -34.15 9.71 9.51
C ARG A 525 -35.45 10.39 9.06
N HIS A 526 -35.37 11.64 8.61
CA HIS A 526 -36.45 12.28 7.88
C HIS A 526 -36.57 11.75 6.44
N GLU A 527 -37.58 12.13 5.69
CA GLU A 527 -37.89 11.56 4.37
C GLU A 527 -36.72 11.70 3.36
N GLN A 528 -36.15 12.91 3.21
CA GLN A 528 -35.05 13.13 2.29
C GLN A 528 -33.81 12.33 2.70
N TYR A 529 -33.54 12.18 4.00
CA TYR A 529 -32.41 11.36 4.49
C TYR A 529 -32.64 9.88 4.17
N ARG A 530 -33.87 9.38 4.26
CA ARG A 530 -34.20 8.00 3.84
C ARG A 530 -33.99 7.80 2.35
N LYS A 531 -34.44 8.76 1.52
CA LYS A 531 -34.22 8.72 0.06
C LYS A 531 -32.73 8.73 -0.29
N PHE A 532 -31.94 9.57 0.38
CA PHE A 532 -30.50 9.64 0.24
C PHE A 532 -29.83 8.30 0.56
N MET A 533 -30.14 7.68 1.70
CA MET A 533 -29.58 6.36 2.05
C MET A 533 -30.03 5.25 1.09
N ASN A 534 -31.26 5.29 0.62
CA ASN A 534 -31.73 4.32 -0.39
C ASN A 534 -30.96 4.47 -1.72
N ASN A 535 -30.70 5.70 -2.15
CA ASN A 535 -29.88 5.96 -3.33
C ASN A 535 -28.44 5.46 -3.11
N LEU A 536 -27.82 5.76 -1.97
CA LEU A 536 -26.51 5.25 -1.58
C LEU A 536 -26.44 3.71 -1.64
N PHE A 537 -27.43 3.02 -1.07
CA PHE A 537 -27.45 1.55 -1.03
C PHE A 537 -27.81 0.91 -2.37
N SER A 538 -28.45 1.65 -3.28
CA SER A 538 -28.77 1.18 -4.63
C SER A 538 -27.60 1.27 -5.60
N PHE A 539 -26.55 1.97 -5.25
CA PHE A 539 -25.39 2.15 -6.10
C PHE A 539 -24.63 0.83 -6.29
N THR A 540 -24.47 0.46 -7.55
CA THR A 540 -23.80 -0.78 -7.96
C THR A 540 -22.63 -0.51 -8.90
N LEU A 541 -21.75 -1.51 -9.03
CA LEU A 541 -20.62 -1.46 -9.95
C LEU A 541 -20.95 -1.57 -11.42
N ASN A 542 -22.19 -1.84 -11.75
CA ASN A 542 -22.59 -2.04 -13.13
C ASN A 542 -22.68 -0.70 -13.86
N MET A 543 -21.56 -0.27 -14.45
CA MET A 543 -21.45 0.98 -15.22
C MET A 543 -22.18 0.94 -16.56
N SER A 544 -22.68 -0.22 -17.00
CA SER A 544 -23.40 -0.36 -18.26
C SER A 544 -24.85 0.16 -18.19
N LYS A 545 -25.37 0.39 -16.98
CA LYS A 545 -26.70 0.96 -16.75
C LYS A 545 -26.58 2.36 -16.18
N LYS A 546 -27.29 3.30 -16.78
CA LYS A 546 -27.49 4.62 -16.17
C LYS A 546 -28.17 4.41 -14.81
N GLN A 547 -27.46 4.69 -13.72
CA GLN A 547 -27.96 4.58 -12.36
C GLN A 547 -27.92 5.96 -11.69
N ASN A 548 -28.80 6.16 -10.72
CA ASN A 548 -28.78 7.38 -9.93
C ASN A 548 -27.70 7.24 -8.85
N ASP A 549 -26.64 8.00 -8.98
CA ASP A 549 -25.45 7.97 -8.10
C ASP A 549 -25.23 9.27 -7.30
N ASP A 550 -26.29 10.10 -7.22
CA ASP A 550 -26.21 11.44 -6.62
C ASP A 550 -25.75 11.44 -5.15
N ALA A 551 -26.23 10.46 -4.35
CA ALA A 551 -25.84 10.35 -2.93
C ALA A 551 -24.39 9.87 -2.76
N PRO A 552 -23.93 8.78 -3.37
CA PRO A 552 -22.53 8.37 -3.25
C PRO A 552 -21.56 9.37 -3.87
N ASP A 553 -21.94 10.05 -4.95
CA ASP A 553 -21.10 11.02 -5.63
C ASP A 553 -20.89 12.29 -4.77
N SER A 554 -21.97 12.82 -4.20
CA SER A 554 -21.86 13.97 -3.28
C SER A 554 -21.05 13.65 -2.02
N LEU A 555 -21.10 12.42 -1.51
CA LEU A 555 -20.24 11.99 -0.40
C LEU A 555 -18.78 11.84 -0.81
N ALA A 556 -18.51 11.33 -2.00
CA ALA A 556 -17.15 11.26 -2.53
C ALA A 556 -16.56 12.68 -2.72
N GLY A 557 -17.32 13.59 -3.33
CA GLY A 557 -16.92 14.99 -3.47
C GLY A 557 -16.74 15.71 -2.12
N LEU A 558 -17.51 15.33 -1.09
CA LEU A 558 -17.34 15.86 0.27
C LEU A 558 -16.00 15.41 0.88
N LEU A 559 -15.61 14.15 0.68
CA LEU A 559 -14.32 13.64 1.15
C LEU A 559 -13.16 14.28 0.39
N ASP A 560 -13.26 14.42 -0.93
CA ASP A 560 -12.28 15.19 -1.74
C ASP A 560 -12.11 16.62 -1.21
N PHE A 561 -13.20 17.30 -0.91
CA PHE A 561 -13.18 18.65 -0.37
C PHE A 561 -12.54 18.71 1.02
N GLU A 562 -12.78 17.70 1.85
CA GLU A 562 -12.18 17.58 3.17
C GLU A 562 -10.67 17.35 3.09
N GLU A 563 -10.22 16.45 2.24
CA GLU A 563 -8.81 16.12 2.05
C GLU A 563 -8.02 17.32 1.49
N ASN A 564 -8.57 18.03 0.52
CA ASN A 564 -7.92 19.18 -0.11
C ASN A 564 -8.03 20.48 0.70
N GLY A 565 -9.03 20.61 1.57
CA GLY A 565 -9.27 21.81 2.37
C GLY A 565 -8.54 21.84 3.71
N SER A 566 -8.14 20.70 4.24
CA SER A 566 -7.34 20.58 5.44
C SER A 566 -5.86 20.56 5.04
N GLY A 567 -5.16 21.68 5.08
CA GLY A 567 -3.71 21.77 4.89
C GLY A 567 -2.86 20.97 5.90
N VAL A 568 -3.37 19.86 6.40
CA VAL A 568 -2.70 18.84 7.18
C VAL A 568 -2.76 17.57 6.34
N ALA A 569 -1.71 17.35 5.56
CA ALA A 569 -1.46 16.07 4.93
C ALA A 569 -1.38 15.00 6.03
N VAL A 570 -2.45 14.25 6.25
CA VAL A 570 -2.33 12.91 6.79
C VAL A 570 -1.60 12.13 5.70
N ALA A 571 -0.36 11.80 5.94
CA ALA A 571 0.46 11.03 5.02
C ALA A 571 -0.18 9.64 4.88
N ARG A 572 -1.08 9.49 3.92
CA ARG A 572 -1.19 8.22 3.20
C ARG A 572 0.17 8.04 2.55
N ILE A 573 0.87 6.96 2.88
CA ILE A 573 2.04 6.52 2.13
C ILE A 573 1.51 5.99 0.79
N THR A 574 1.16 6.92 -0.09
CA THR A 574 1.06 6.66 -1.52
C THR A 574 2.48 6.79 -2.06
N SER A 575 2.90 5.80 -2.79
CA SER A 575 4.16 5.72 -3.51
C SER A 575 4.42 7.00 -4.32
N GLY A 576 5.13 7.92 -3.74
CA GLY A 576 5.45 9.20 -4.35
C GLY A 576 6.46 9.97 -3.52
N LEU A 577 7.59 9.34 -3.15
CA LEU A 577 8.73 10.09 -2.64
C LEU A 577 10.02 9.36 -3.02
N PHE A 578 10.72 10.00 -3.96
CA PHE A 578 12.10 9.85 -4.42
C PHE A 578 12.38 8.76 -5.41
#